data_5e23c9da351ddbeecc110d504983ca61
#
_entry.id   5e23c9da351ddbeecc110d504983ca61
#
_cell.length_a   1.000
_cell.length_b   1.000
_cell.length_c   1.000
_cell.angle_alpha   90.00
_cell.angle_beta   90.00
_cell.angle_gamma   90.00
#
_symmetry.space_group_name_H-M   'P 1'
#
loop_
_entity.id
_entity.type
_entity.pdbx_description
1 polymer ?
#
loop_
_entity_poly.entity_id
_entity_poly.type
_entity_poly.pdbx_seq_one_letter_code
_entity_poly.pdbx_strand_id
1 'polypeptide(L)'
;MKICVGLSGGVDSSVAALLLKRQGYDVFAMFMQNWHDTEGTLHGDCEWEEDRFVAEMVARKIGIPFYFVDLSREYRAKVVDYMFDEYAKGRTPNPDVLCNSEIKFDAFLEAARKLGADMVATGHYCRKETLPDGTCRILAGTDPNKDQSYFLCQLNQEQLSSAMFPIGDLLKPEVRRLAAEADLPSADKKDSQGICFVGKVDLPVFLQQKLKSCEGDVVEVFDAWYEQSEKYALDCSLLGVPVENLSDEDLLELSRPLDYSGIQFETETYRSGKKHIKKTRYKPNPYAVIAGRHEGAQFYTMGQRKGLGIGGHSKPIFVISTDVASNRVYVGEGEDHKGLMRRCLRILPEEVHWIRPSEKMEPGQMRRYKVRIRYRQPLQDALLICRENGLFVLFDLTQRSITAGQFAVWYALDGEMLGSGVIQY
;
A
#
# COMPACT_ATOMS: atom_id res chain seq x y z
N MET A 1 -16.67 -30.90 -1.66
CA MET A 1 -16.35 -29.44 -1.59
C MET A 1 -15.90 -29.00 -2.96
N LYS A 2 -16.59 -28.00 -3.52
CA LYS A 2 -16.31 -27.42 -4.84
C LYS A 2 -15.54 -26.10 -4.67
N ILE A 3 -14.38 -25.98 -5.31
CA ILE A 3 -13.46 -24.85 -5.11
C ILE A 3 -13.30 -24.11 -6.40
N CYS A 4 -13.51 -22.78 -6.36
CA CYS A 4 -13.17 -21.88 -7.44
C CYS A 4 -11.74 -21.36 -7.24
N VAL A 5 -10.86 -21.55 -8.22
CA VAL A 5 -9.53 -20.93 -8.20
C VAL A 5 -9.53 -19.68 -9.03
N GLY A 6 -9.17 -18.55 -8.41
CA GLY A 6 -8.90 -17.29 -9.12
C GLY A 6 -7.61 -17.45 -9.96
N LEU A 7 -7.75 -17.79 -11.23
CA LEU A 7 -6.63 -18.13 -12.11
C LEU A 7 -6.24 -16.90 -12.93
N SER A 8 -5.12 -16.27 -12.59
CA SER A 8 -4.66 -15.01 -13.19
C SER A 8 -3.71 -15.18 -14.39
N GLY A 9 -3.45 -16.43 -14.82
CA GLY A 9 -2.41 -16.70 -15.81
C GLY A 9 -0.98 -16.71 -15.26
N GLY A 10 -0.77 -16.31 -14.00
CA GLY A 10 0.53 -16.37 -13.33
C GLY A 10 0.85 -17.76 -12.75
N VAL A 11 2.13 -18.03 -12.47
CA VAL A 11 2.60 -19.33 -11.95
C VAL A 11 2.00 -19.69 -10.61
N ASP A 12 1.79 -18.72 -9.70
CA ASP A 12 1.32 -18.95 -8.33
C ASP A 12 -0.12 -19.48 -8.29
N SER A 13 -1.03 -18.84 -9.03
CA SER A 13 -2.42 -19.29 -9.14
C SER A 13 -2.54 -20.63 -9.90
N SER A 14 -1.66 -20.85 -10.86
CA SER A 14 -1.61 -22.11 -11.63
C SER A 14 -1.22 -23.29 -10.73
N VAL A 15 -0.21 -23.12 -9.88
CA VAL A 15 0.21 -24.17 -8.92
C VAL A 15 -0.83 -24.36 -7.83
N ALA A 16 -1.50 -23.30 -7.37
CA ALA A 16 -2.61 -23.41 -6.44
C ALA A 16 -3.73 -24.33 -7.01
N ALA A 17 -4.11 -24.12 -8.27
CA ALA A 17 -5.09 -24.96 -8.96
C ALA A 17 -4.63 -26.42 -9.09
N LEU A 18 -3.36 -26.63 -9.48
CA LEU A 18 -2.76 -27.95 -9.60
C LEU A 18 -2.78 -28.73 -8.29
N LEU A 19 -2.39 -28.09 -7.19
CA LEU A 19 -2.34 -28.71 -5.86
C LEU A 19 -3.73 -29.13 -5.38
N LEU A 20 -4.74 -28.27 -5.51
CA LEU A 20 -6.11 -28.58 -5.15
C LEU A 20 -6.68 -29.74 -5.96
N LYS A 21 -6.39 -29.79 -7.26
CA LYS A 21 -6.80 -30.90 -8.14
C LYS A 21 -6.12 -32.19 -7.73
N ARG A 22 -4.82 -32.17 -7.41
CA ARG A 22 -4.06 -33.35 -6.93
C ARG A 22 -4.56 -33.85 -5.56
N GLN A 23 -5.08 -32.96 -4.73
CA GLN A 23 -5.71 -33.30 -3.44
C GLN A 23 -7.12 -33.90 -3.59
N GLY A 24 -7.65 -33.98 -4.81
CA GLY A 24 -8.93 -34.62 -5.10
C GLY A 24 -10.15 -33.73 -4.94
N TYR A 25 -9.99 -32.41 -4.79
CA TYR A 25 -11.11 -31.48 -4.76
C TYR A 25 -11.82 -31.39 -6.11
N ASP A 26 -13.10 -31.03 -6.08
CA ASP A 26 -13.84 -30.59 -7.26
C ASP A 26 -13.47 -29.15 -7.56
N VAL A 27 -12.59 -28.93 -8.54
CA VAL A 27 -11.96 -27.64 -8.83
C VAL A 27 -12.43 -27.12 -10.18
N PHE A 28 -12.76 -25.86 -10.23
CA PHE A 28 -12.87 -25.08 -11.47
C PHE A 28 -12.07 -23.78 -11.37
N ALA A 29 -11.64 -23.28 -12.51
CA ALA A 29 -10.92 -22.03 -12.64
C ALA A 29 -11.86 -20.91 -13.07
N MET A 30 -11.66 -19.71 -12.53
CA MET A 30 -12.32 -18.51 -13.03
C MET A 30 -11.29 -17.40 -13.18
N PHE A 31 -11.26 -16.81 -14.38
CA PHE A 31 -10.46 -15.62 -14.68
C PHE A 31 -11.32 -14.38 -14.51
N MET A 32 -10.83 -13.37 -13.80
CA MET A 32 -11.53 -12.10 -13.65
C MET A 32 -10.85 -11.01 -14.47
N GLN A 33 -11.65 -10.26 -15.21
CA GLN A 33 -11.25 -9.03 -15.86
C GLN A 33 -11.70 -7.84 -14.99
N ASN A 34 -10.72 -7.04 -14.55
CA ASN A 34 -10.97 -5.91 -13.66
C ASN A 34 -10.79 -4.55 -14.33
N TRP A 35 -10.22 -4.51 -15.55
CA TRP A 35 -9.93 -3.26 -16.22
C TRP A 35 -10.02 -3.41 -17.74
N HIS A 36 -10.60 -2.42 -18.42
CA HIS A 36 -10.75 -2.38 -19.87
C HIS A 36 -9.90 -1.30 -20.55
N ASP A 37 -9.53 -0.26 -19.79
CA ASP A 37 -8.88 0.91 -20.35
C ASP A 37 -7.37 0.69 -20.51
N THR A 38 -6.84 1.11 -21.65
CA THR A 38 -5.39 1.09 -21.94
C THR A 38 -4.73 2.45 -21.70
N GLU A 39 -5.51 3.51 -21.41
CA GLU A 39 -4.97 4.83 -21.09
C GLU A 39 -4.12 4.82 -19.83
N GLY A 40 -2.89 5.33 -19.91
CA GLY A 40 -1.94 5.36 -18.79
C GLY A 40 -1.19 4.06 -18.52
N THR A 41 -1.48 2.97 -19.26
CA THR A 41 -0.63 1.77 -19.23
C THR A 41 0.62 1.96 -20.07
N LEU A 42 1.79 1.46 -19.57
CA LEU A 42 3.09 1.73 -20.19
C LEU A 42 3.29 1.12 -21.59
N HIS A 43 2.47 0.17 -22.00
CA HIS A 43 2.66 -0.58 -23.25
C HIS A 43 1.46 -0.53 -24.21
N GLY A 44 0.34 0.05 -23.84
CA GLY A 44 -0.85 0.15 -24.72
C GLY A 44 -1.47 -1.19 -25.15
N ASP A 45 -0.88 -2.32 -24.68
CA ASP A 45 -1.32 -3.66 -25.04
C ASP A 45 -2.27 -4.23 -23.97
N CYS A 46 -3.24 -5.02 -24.43
CA CYS A 46 -4.19 -5.74 -23.58
C CYS A 46 -3.49 -6.92 -22.88
N GLU A 47 -2.66 -6.66 -21.85
CA GLU A 47 -1.97 -7.72 -21.09
C GLU A 47 -2.96 -8.77 -20.53
N TRP A 48 -4.21 -8.38 -20.24
CA TRP A 48 -5.21 -9.31 -19.71
C TRP A 48 -5.67 -10.38 -20.70
N GLU A 49 -5.63 -10.12 -22.03
CA GLU A 49 -5.99 -11.13 -23.04
C GLU A 49 -4.96 -12.27 -23.08
N GLU A 50 -3.69 -11.91 -23.00
CA GLU A 50 -2.58 -12.89 -22.91
C GLU A 50 -2.66 -13.67 -21.60
N ASP A 51 -2.90 -12.97 -20.47
CA ASP A 51 -3.07 -13.59 -19.16
C ASP A 51 -4.25 -14.56 -19.15
N ARG A 52 -5.38 -14.19 -19.72
CA ARG A 52 -6.56 -15.04 -19.88
C ARG A 52 -6.25 -16.26 -20.74
N PHE A 53 -5.57 -16.08 -21.85
CA PHE A 53 -5.20 -17.19 -22.72
C PHE A 53 -4.31 -18.21 -21.99
N VAL A 54 -3.28 -17.74 -21.27
CA VAL A 54 -2.43 -18.61 -20.46
C VAL A 54 -3.23 -19.31 -19.36
N ALA A 55 -4.14 -18.60 -18.68
CA ALA A 55 -5.01 -19.18 -17.66
C ALA A 55 -5.91 -20.30 -18.23
N GLU A 56 -6.49 -20.09 -19.39
CA GLU A 56 -7.30 -21.11 -20.08
C GLU A 56 -6.46 -22.32 -20.45
N MET A 57 -5.24 -22.14 -20.97
CA MET A 57 -4.33 -23.23 -21.27
C MET A 57 -3.93 -24.02 -20.03
N VAL A 58 -3.68 -23.34 -18.92
CA VAL A 58 -3.41 -23.98 -17.62
C VAL A 58 -4.63 -24.81 -17.17
N ALA A 59 -5.82 -24.26 -17.22
CA ALA A 59 -7.04 -25.00 -16.87
C ALA A 59 -7.24 -26.26 -17.70
N ARG A 60 -7.03 -26.17 -19.02
CA ARG A 60 -7.05 -27.32 -19.94
C ARG A 60 -5.99 -28.37 -19.60
N LYS A 61 -4.75 -27.94 -19.31
CA LYS A 61 -3.63 -28.83 -18.94
C LYS A 61 -3.91 -29.59 -17.64
N ILE A 62 -4.51 -28.93 -16.63
CA ILE A 62 -4.87 -29.54 -15.36
C ILE A 62 -6.15 -30.39 -15.47
N GLY A 63 -6.97 -30.18 -16.50
CA GLY A 63 -8.24 -30.86 -16.70
C GLY A 63 -9.35 -30.37 -15.76
N ILE A 64 -9.51 -29.04 -15.63
CA ILE A 64 -10.55 -28.39 -14.86
C ILE A 64 -11.38 -27.43 -15.72
N PRO A 65 -12.70 -27.24 -15.43
CA PRO A 65 -13.51 -26.24 -16.12
C PRO A 65 -12.94 -24.82 -15.96
N PHE A 66 -13.10 -24.00 -17.00
CA PHE A 66 -12.65 -22.60 -17.02
C PHE A 66 -13.84 -21.68 -17.28
N TYR A 67 -13.96 -20.63 -16.46
CA TYR A 67 -14.96 -19.59 -16.58
C TYR A 67 -14.32 -18.22 -16.63
N PHE A 68 -15.07 -17.25 -17.12
CA PHE A 68 -14.67 -15.86 -17.21
C PHE A 68 -15.72 -14.99 -16.51
N VAL A 69 -15.27 -13.98 -15.78
CA VAL A 69 -16.12 -12.96 -15.18
C VAL A 69 -15.54 -11.58 -15.42
N ASP A 70 -16.39 -10.63 -15.81
CA ASP A 70 -16.05 -9.22 -15.91
C ASP A 70 -16.49 -8.52 -14.61
N LEU A 71 -15.52 -8.00 -13.86
CA LEU A 71 -15.69 -7.24 -12.63
C LEU A 71 -15.15 -5.82 -12.74
N SER A 72 -14.96 -5.33 -13.98
CA SER A 72 -14.37 -4.01 -14.24
C SER A 72 -15.18 -2.87 -13.66
N ARG A 73 -16.50 -3.01 -13.62
CA ARG A 73 -17.42 -2.02 -13.06
C ARG A 73 -17.26 -1.95 -11.51
N GLU A 74 -17.25 -3.10 -10.86
CA GLU A 74 -17.07 -3.20 -9.41
C GLU A 74 -15.67 -2.71 -9.01
N TYR A 75 -14.64 -3.12 -9.76
CA TYR A 75 -13.27 -2.69 -9.54
C TYR A 75 -13.12 -1.16 -9.67
N ARG A 76 -13.73 -0.58 -10.70
CA ARG A 76 -13.74 0.88 -10.87
C ARG A 76 -14.37 1.57 -9.68
N ALA A 77 -15.54 1.17 -9.27
CA ALA A 77 -16.31 1.83 -8.22
C ALA A 77 -15.66 1.67 -6.82
N LYS A 78 -15.13 0.47 -6.50
CA LYS A 78 -14.64 0.14 -5.15
C LYS A 78 -13.13 0.39 -4.97
N VAL A 79 -12.33 0.35 -6.05
CA VAL A 79 -10.86 0.44 -5.95
C VAL A 79 -10.33 1.71 -6.63
N VAL A 80 -10.69 1.91 -7.92
CA VAL A 80 -10.08 2.99 -8.70
C VAL A 80 -10.63 4.36 -8.29
N ASP A 81 -11.93 4.50 -8.11
CA ASP A 81 -12.54 5.77 -7.69
C ASP A 81 -12.06 6.17 -6.29
N TYR A 82 -11.99 5.23 -5.34
CA TYR A 82 -11.37 5.47 -4.04
C TYR A 82 -9.90 5.93 -4.17
N MET A 83 -9.13 5.28 -5.05
CA MET A 83 -7.74 5.65 -5.28
C MET A 83 -7.61 7.11 -5.75
N PHE A 84 -8.44 7.54 -6.71
CA PHE A 84 -8.45 8.93 -7.18
C PHE A 84 -8.83 9.91 -6.07
N ASP A 85 -9.82 9.58 -5.27
CA ASP A 85 -10.29 10.44 -4.17
C ASP A 85 -9.21 10.62 -3.09
N GLU A 86 -8.45 9.57 -2.78
CA GLU A 86 -7.35 9.64 -1.82
C GLU A 86 -6.16 10.48 -2.36
N TYR A 87 -5.77 10.27 -3.61
CA TYR A 87 -4.73 11.10 -4.24
C TYR A 87 -5.15 12.56 -4.34
N ALA A 88 -6.42 12.87 -4.64
CA ALA A 88 -6.94 14.23 -4.63
C ALA A 88 -6.79 14.92 -3.27
N LYS A 89 -6.84 14.15 -2.17
CA LYS A 89 -6.60 14.63 -0.78
C LYS A 89 -5.12 14.65 -0.38
N GLY A 90 -4.20 14.29 -1.29
CA GLY A 90 -2.75 14.18 -1.00
C GLY A 90 -2.38 12.94 -0.18
N ARG A 91 -3.25 11.93 -0.12
CA ARG A 91 -2.98 10.64 0.53
C ARG A 91 -2.59 9.59 -0.50
N THR A 92 -1.82 8.60 -0.09
CA THR A 92 -1.35 7.52 -0.98
C THR A 92 -2.06 6.21 -0.61
N PRO A 93 -3.15 5.83 -1.30
CA PRO A 93 -3.89 4.61 -1.00
C PRO A 93 -3.13 3.34 -1.37
N ASN A 94 -3.64 2.19 -0.92
CA ASN A 94 -3.14 0.88 -1.33
C ASN A 94 -4.24 0.10 -2.07
N PRO A 95 -4.31 0.19 -3.41
CA PRO A 95 -5.34 -0.46 -4.20
C PRO A 95 -5.29 -1.99 -4.12
N ASP A 96 -4.12 -2.60 -3.85
CA ASP A 96 -4.00 -4.06 -3.76
C ASP A 96 -4.71 -4.63 -2.52
N VAL A 97 -4.71 -3.91 -1.40
CA VAL A 97 -5.49 -4.29 -0.20
C VAL A 97 -6.98 -4.28 -0.53
N LEU A 98 -7.47 -3.19 -1.14
CA LEU A 98 -8.87 -3.07 -1.52
C LEU A 98 -9.28 -4.08 -2.60
N CYS A 99 -8.41 -4.36 -3.56
CA CYS A 99 -8.66 -5.41 -4.55
C CYS A 99 -8.90 -6.77 -3.89
N ASN A 100 -8.20 -7.08 -2.82
CA ASN A 100 -8.44 -8.33 -2.10
C ASN A 100 -9.76 -8.31 -1.31
N SER A 101 -10.03 -7.27 -0.51
CA SER A 101 -11.24 -7.22 0.33
C SER A 101 -12.52 -7.01 -0.48
N GLU A 102 -12.50 -6.12 -1.49
CA GLU A 102 -13.70 -5.67 -2.19
C GLU A 102 -13.97 -6.41 -3.50
N ILE A 103 -12.94 -7.03 -4.09
CA ILE A 103 -13.07 -7.71 -5.38
C ILE A 103 -12.86 -9.21 -5.25
N LYS A 104 -11.66 -9.69 -4.84
CA LYS A 104 -11.34 -11.12 -4.84
C LYS A 104 -12.15 -11.93 -3.84
N PHE A 105 -12.31 -11.39 -2.63
CA PHE A 105 -13.02 -12.09 -1.55
C PHE A 105 -14.42 -11.50 -1.27
N ASP A 106 -14.94 -10.68 -2.19
CA ASP A 106 -16.32 -10.18 -2.21
C ASP A 106 -16.96 -10.45 -3.58
N ALA A 107 -16.88 -9.54 -4.54
CA ALA A 107 -17.56 -9.66 -5.84
C ALA A 107 -17.19 -10.95 -6.61
N PHE A 108 -15.91 -11.35 -6.61
CA PHE A 108 -15.48 -12.60 -7.25
C PHE A 108 -15.96 -13.85 -6.48
N LEU A 109 -15.95 -13.80 -5.14
CA LEU A 109 -16.51 -14.87 -4.31
C LEU A 109 -18.00 -15.05 -4.60
N GLU A 110 -18.78 -13.97 -4.72
CA GLU A 110 -20.19 -14.02 -5.09
C GLU A 110 -20.40 -14.64 -6.48
N ALA A 111 -19.58 -14.24 -7.47
CA ALA A 111 -19.63 -14.83 -8.80
C ALA A 111 -19.31 -16.32 -8.78
N ALA A 112 -18.34 -16.74 -7.99
CA ALA A 112 -17.97 -18.15 -7.80
C ALA A 112 -19.10 -18.95 -7.14
N ARG A 113 -19.75 -18.38 -6.12
CA ARG A 113 -20.93 -18.99 -5.44
C ARG A 113 -22.09 -19.23 -6.38
N LYS A 114 -22.34 -18.34 -7.36
CA LYS A 114 -23.36 -18.53 -8.40
C LYS A 114 -23.08 -19.73 -9.31
N LEU A 115 -21.80 -20.13 -9.42
CA LEU A 115 -21.38 -21.36 -10.12
C LEU A 115 -21.27 -22.58 -9.19
N GLY A 116 -21.71 -22.43 -7.94
CA GLY A 116 -21.78 -23.49 -6.94
C GLY A 116 -20.48 -23.73 -6.19
N ALA A 117 -19.55 -22.75 -6.12
CA ALA A 117 -18.36 -22.85 -5.29
C ALA A 117 -18.71 -22.76 -3.81
N ASP A 118 -18.10 -23.64 -3.00
CA ASP A 118 -18.11 -23.57 -1.54
C ASP A 118 -17.03 -22.58 -1.06
N MET A 119 -15.88 -22.54 -1.76
CA MET A 119 -14.70 -21.75 -1.40
C MET A 119 -14.03 -21.15 -2.63
N VAL A 120 -13.25 -20.08 -2.40
CA VAL A 120 -12.36 -19.46 -3.37
C VAL A 120 -10.91 -19.67 -2.95
N ALA A 121 -10.08 -20.12 -3.88
CA ALA A 121 -8.64 -20.26 -3.69
C ALA A 121 -7.86 -19.27 -4.55
N THR A 122 -6.77 -18.77 -4.01
CA THR A 122 -5.86 -17.84 -4.69
C THR A 122 -4.40 -18.24 -4.53
N GLY A 123 -3.53 -17.70 -5.38
CA GLY A 123 -2.09 -17.91 -5.31
C GLY A 123 -1.36 -16.98 -4.33
N HIS A 124 -1.97 -16.60 -3.20
CA HIS A 124 -1.29 -15.79 -2.20
C HIS A 124 -0.37 -16.62 -1.30
N TYR A 125 0.81 -16.07 -1.02
CA TYR A 125 1.75 -16.60 -0.03
C TYR A 125 1.35 -16.15 1.37
N CYS A 126 0.35 -16.78 1.93
CA CYS A 126 -0.08 -16.65 3.33
C CYS A 126 -0.71 -17.96 3.79
N ARG A 127 -0.80 -18.18 5.09
CA ARG A 127 -1.41 -19.38 5.66
C ARG A 127 -2.69 -19.00 6.38
N LYS A 128 -3.66 -19.89 6.34
CA LYS A 128 -4.92 -19.77 7.09
C LYS A 128 -5.10 -21.00 7.97
N GLU A 129 -5.48 -20.76 9.20
CA GLU A 129 -5.89 -21.81 10.14
C GLU A 129 -7.28 -21.52 10.66
N THR A 130 -8.08 -22.58 10.84
CA THR A 130 -9.37 -22.50 11.52
C THR A 130 -9.19 -23.01 12.94
N LEU A 131 -9.52 -22.17 13.90
CA LEU A 131 -9.42 -22.47 15.33
C LEU A 131 -10.58 -23.36 15.80
N PRO A 132 -10.48 -23.99 17.00
CA PRO A 132 -11.53 -24.85 17.52
C PRO A 132 -12.91 -24.19 17.72
N ASP A 133 -12.93 -22.86 17.88
CA ASP A 133 -14.14 -22.02 17.98
C ASP A 133 -14.76 -21.68 16.62
N GLY A 134 -14.15 -22.14 15.52
CA GLY A 134 -14.58 -21.88 14.15
C GLY A 134 -14.06 -20.56 13.56
N THR A 135 -13.39 -19.72 14.33
CA THR A 135 -12.77 -18.51 13.80
C THR A 135 -11.54 -18.83 12.96
N CYS A 136 -11.26 -17.98 11.96
CA CYS A 136 -10.10 -18.10 11.10
C CYS A 136 -9.02 -17.10 11.50
N ARG A 137 -7.76 -17.53 11.44
CA ARG A 137 -6.60 -16.64 11.55
C ARG A 137 -5.73 -16.68 10.30
N ILE A 138 -5.10 -15.56 9.99
CA ILE A 138 -4.10 -15.45 8.93
C ILE A 138 -2.72 -15.44 9.56
N LEU A 139 -1.83 -16.25 9.02
CA LEU A 139 -0.42 -16.29 9.37
C LEU A 139 0.43 -15.83 8.18
N ALA A 140 1.58 -15.27 8.45
CA ALA A 140 2.58 -14.99 7.43
C ALA A 140 2.90 -16.25 6.61
N GLY A 141 3.15 -16.07 5.31
CA GLY A 141 3.60 -17.17 4.44
C GLY A 141 4.95 -17.71 4.88
N THR A 142 5.23 -18.97 4.54
CA THR A 142 6.50 -19.63 4.87
C THR A 142 7.70 -18.98 4.15
N ASP A 143 7.48 -18.41 2.96
CA ASP A 143 8.51 -17.65 2.25
C ASP A 143 8.54 -16.18 2.74
N PRO A 144 9.56 -15.77 3.54
CA PRO A 144 9.62 -14.41 4.09
C PRO A 144 9.82 -13.34 3.00
N ASN A 145 10.33 -13.71 1.81
CA ASN A 145 10.53 -12.80 0.69
C ASN A 145 9.24 -12.61 -0.15
N LYS A 146 8.25 -13.49 0.07
CA LYS A 146 6.99 -13.52 -0.69
C LYS A 146 5.75 -13.39 0.18
N ASP A 147 5.89 -13.34 1.51
CA ASP A 147 4.75 -13.17 2.42
C ASP A 147 3.82 -12.04 1.94
N GLN A 148 2.59 -12.39 1.60
CA GLN A 148 1.57 -11.50 1.08
C GLN A 148 0.42 -11.27 2.06
N SER A 149 0.57 -11.71 3.31
CA SER A 149 -0.43 -11.49 4.36
C SER A 149 -0.84 -10.02 4.48
N TYR A 150 0.11 -9.09 4.33
CA TYR A 150 -0.14 -7.65 4.35
C TYR A 150 -1.30 -7.21 3.44
N PHE A 151 -1.41 -7.75 2.23
CA PHE A 151 -2.46 -7.39 1.29
C PHE A 151 -3.85 -7.96 1.65
N LEU A 152 -3.92 -8.86 2.63
CA LEU A 152 -5.15 -9.48 3.10
C LEU A 152 -5.63 -8.90 4.44
N CYS A 153 -5.02 -7.82 4.90
CA CYS A 153 -5.21 -7.26 6.22
C CYS A 153 -6.61 -6.67 6.49
N GLN A 154 -7.43 -6.49 5.46
CA GLN A 154 -8.80 -6.01 5.54
C GLN A 154 -9.85 -7.12 5.36
N LEU A 155 -9.43 -8.40 5.29
CA LEU A 155 -10.39 -9.49 5.21
C LEU A 155 -11.09 -9.72 6.56
N ASN A 156 -12.40 -9.91 6.51
CA ASN A 156 -13.21 -10.27 7.67
C ASN A 156 -13.35 -11.80 7.83
N GLN A 157 -13.99 -12.26 8.91
CA GLN A 157 -14.16 -13.68 9.20
C GLN A 157 -15.02 -14.41 8.16
N GLU A 158 -16.03 -13.78 7.59
CA GLU A 158 -16.86 -14.37 6.55
C GLU A 158 -16.05 -14.64 5.27
N GLN A 159 -15.28 -13.66 4.84
CA GLN A 159 -14.38 -13.78 3.69
C GLN A 159 -13.31 -14.84 3.92
N LEU A 160 -12.69 -14.83 5.10
CA LEU A 160 -11.67 -15.81 5.46
C LEU A 160 -12.20 -17.23 5.54
N SER A 161 -13.41 -17.43 6.09
CA SER A 161 -14.01 -18.78 6.16
C SER A 161 -14.12 -19.40 4.77
N SER A 162 -14.37 -18.58 3.74
CA SER A 162 -14.53 -19.00 2.34
C SER A 162 -13.24 -18.94 1.52
N ALA A 163 -12.08 -18.53 2.10
CA ALA A 163 -10.81 -18.39 1.41
C ALA A 163 -9.88 -19.60 1.60
N MET A 164 -9.08 -19.92 0.56
CA MET A 164 -7.99 -20.90 0.61
C MET A 164 -6.71 -20.36 -0.01
N PHE A 165 -5.57 -20.71 0.59
CA PHE A 165 -4.24 -20.28 0.16
C PHE A 165 -3.31 -21.49 -0.01
N PRO A 166 -3.46 -22.27 -1.11
CA PRO A 166 -2.84 -23.58 -1.25
C PRO A 166 -1.31 -23.59 -1.32
N ILE A 167 -0.69 -22.44 -1.58
CA ILE A 167 0.78 -22.29 -1.71
C ILE A 167 1.43 -21.58 -0.52
N GLY A 168 0.66 -21.28 0.53
CA GLY A 168 1.15 -20.50 1.68
C GLY A 168 2.30 -21.16 2.45
N ASP A 169 2.38 -22.48 2.44
CA ASP A 169 3.44 -23.25 3.08
C ASP A 169 4.67 -23.50 2.18
N LEU A 170 4.65 -23.04 0.91
CA LEU A 170 5.68 -23.30 -0.05
C LEU A 170 6.63 -22.10 -0.25
N LEU A 171 7.89 -22.38 -0.54
CA LEU A 171 8.83 -21.38 -1.01
C LEU A 171 8.63 -21.11 -2.52
N LYS A 172 8.91 -19.91 -2.98
CA LYS A 172 8.77 -19.54 -4.41
C LYS A 172 9.54 -20.45 -5.37
N PRO A 173 10.79 -20.86 -5.08
CA PRO A 173 11.49 -21.84 -5.94
C PRO A 173 10.76 -23.18 -6.05
N GLU A 174 10.11 -23.61 -4.98
CA GLU A 174 9.35 -24.85 -4.95
C GLU A 174 8.08 -24.77 -5.80
N VAL A 175 7.36 -23.62 -5.73
CA VAL A 175 6.22 -23.34 -6.61
C VAL A 175 6.65 -23.38 -8.08
N ARG A 176 7.79 -22.78 -8.45
CA ARG A 176 8.31 -22.83 -9.82
C ARG A 176 8.70 -24.26 -10.24
N ARG A 177 9.31 -25.04 -9.34
CA ARG A 177 9.62 -26.44 -9.60
C ARG A 177 8.37 -27.26 -9.89
N LEU A 178 7.31 -27.12 -9.07
CA LEU A 178 6.04 -27.81 -9.28
C LEU A 178 5.36 -27.42 -10.60
N ALA A 179 5.46 -26.16 -11.00
CA ALA A 179 4.94 -25.68 -12.28
C ALA A 179 5.70 -26.30 -13.46
N ALA A 180 7.03 -26.36 -13.38
CA ALA A 180 7.89 -26.96 -14.41
C ALA A 180 7.69 -28.48 -14.52
N GLU A 181 7.64 -29.21 -13.39
CA GLU A 181 7.39 -30.66 -13.35
C GLU A 181 6.03 -31.06 -13.92
N ALA A 182 5.03 -30.16 -13.81
CA ALA A 182 3.71 -30.38 -14.39
C ALA A 182 3.59 -29.81 -15.81
N ASP A 183 4.67 -29.28 -16.36
CA ASP A 183 4.72 -28.65 -17.69
C ASP A 183 3.56 -27.65 -17.87
N LEU A 184 3.40 -26.76 -16.87
CA LEU A 184 2.35 -25.73 -16.91
C LEU A 184 2.74 -24.60 -17.87
N PRO A 185 1.83 -24.10 -18.71
CA PRO A 185 2.09 -22.99 -19.64
C PRO A 185 2.60 -21.70 -18.97
N SER A 186 2.34 -21.54 -17.67
CA SER A 186 2.78 -20.39 -16.86
C SER A 186 4.14 -20.56 -16.17
N ALA A 187 4.84 -21.72 -16.33
CA ALA A 187 6.04 -22.05 -15.54
C ALA A 187 7.17 -21.00 -15.66
N ASP A 188 7.41 -20.49 -16.87
CA ASP A 188 8.46 -19.52 -17.15
C ASP A 188 8.00 -18.06 -17.05
N LYS A 189 6.70 -17.84 -16.76
CA LYS A 189 6.15 -16.49 -16.67
C LYS A 189 6.76 -15.72 -15.52
N LYS A 190 7.17 -14.47 -15.76
CA LYS A 190 7.67 -13.56 -14.70
C LYS A 190 6.54 -13.18 -13.77
N ASP A 191 6.91 -12.87 -12.52
CA ASP A 191 5.94 -12.36 -11.54
C ASP A 191 5.36 -11.04 -12.04
N SER A 192 4.03 -10.86 -11.88
CA SER A 192 3.35 -9.61 -12.22
C SER A 192 3.91 -8.45 -11.41
N GLN A 193 4.07 -7.30 -12.05
CA GLN A 193 4.52 -6.05 -11.45
C GLN A 193 3.51 -4.95 -11.78
N GLY A 194 3.26 -4.04 -10.84
CA GLY A 194 2.32 -2.94 -11.02
C GLY A 194 1.09 -3.07 -10.14
N ILE A 195 0.05 -2.30 -10.46
CA ILE A 195 -1.25 -2.36 -9.77
C ILE A 195 -1.97 -3.65 -10.21
N CYS A 196 -2.57 -4.34 -9.25
CA CYS A 196 -3.26 -5.60 -9.47
C CYS A 196 -4.28 -5.48 -10.62
N PHE A 197 -4.14 -6.29 -11.68
CA PHE A 197 -4.97 -6.35 -12.89
C PHE A 197 -4.96 -5.10 -13.81
N VAL A 198 -4.30 -4.03 -13.44
CA VAL A 198 -4.08 -2.85 -14.30
C VAL A 198 -2.71 -2.93 -14.98
N GLY A 199 -1.79 -3.71 -14.39
CA GLY A 199 -0.44 -3.89 -14.91
C GLY A 199 0.51 -2.76 -14.54
N LYS A 200 1.56 -2.59 -15.36
CA LYS A 200 2.52 -1.50 -15.19
C LYS A 200 1.92 -0.20 -15.69
N VAL A 201 1.69 0.73 -14.79
CA VAL A 201 1.22 2.08 -15.11
C VAL A 201 2.31 3.11 -14.84
N ASP A 202 2.34 4.15 -15.64
CA ASP A 202 2.91 5.43 -15.22
C ASP A 202 1.90 6.11 -14.31
N LEU A 203 2.14 6.05 -13.00
CA LEU A 203 1.14 6.49 -12.02
C LEU A 203 0.72 7.95 -12.20
N PRO A 204 1.62 8.93 -12.43
CA PRO A 204 1.23 10.29 -12.76
C PRO A 204 0.30 10.37 -13.98
N VAL A 205 0.65 9.71 -15.09
CA VAL A 205 -0.18 9.69 -16.32
C VAL A 205 -1.54 9.05 -16.05
N PHE A 206 -1.57 7.94 -15.31
CA PHE A 206 -2.82 7.30 -14.92
C PHE A 206 -3.71 8.20 -14.06
N LEU A 207 -3.13 8.90 -13.10
CA LEU A 207 -3.87 9.83 -12.24
C LEU A 207 -4.37 11.06 -12.99
N GLN A 208 -3.68 11.51 -14.03
CA GLN A 208 -4.08 12.65 -14.88
C GLN A 208 -5.37 12.40 -15.67
N GLN A 209 -5.84 11.15 -15.77
CA GLN A 209 -7.16 10.86 -16.36
C GLN A 209 -8.31 11.57 -15.60
N LYS A 210 -8.18 11.76 -14.29
CA LYS A 210 -9.19 12.45 -13.46
C LYS A 210 -8.67 13.69 -12.73
N LEU A 211 -7.38 13.71 -12.38
CA LEU A 211 -6.76 14.78 -11.59
C LEU A 211 -6.04 15.74 -12.54
N LYS A 212 -6.43 17.01 -12.49
CA LYS A 212 -5.80 18.04 -13.33
C LYS A 212 -4.35 18.28 -12.91
N SER A 213 -3.46 18.32 -13.89
CA SER A 213 -2.12 18.84 -13.71
C SER A 213 -2.18 20.34 -13.41
N CYS A 214 -1.40 20.76 -12.42
CA CYS A 214 -1.21 22.15 -12.06
C CYS A 214 0.25 22.35 -11.68
N GLU A 215 0.94 23.25 -12.36
CA GLU A 215 2.34 23.54 -12.06
C GLU A 215 2.48 24.12 -10.64
N GLY A 216 3.41 23.57 -9.85
CA GLY A 216 3.70 23.97 -8.48
C GLY A 216 5.20 24.00 -8.18
N ASP A 217 5.54 24.45 -6.98
CA ASP A 217 6.93 24.57 -6.53
C ASP A 217 7.40 23.30 -5.82
N VAL A 218 8.61 22.83 -6.15
CA VAL A 218 9.36 21.91 -5.31
C VAL A 218 10.24 22.72 -4.37
N VAL A 219 10.02 22.56 -3.07
CA VAL A 219 10.68 23.31 -2.00
C VAL A 219 11.63 22.40 -1.25
N GLU A 220 12.92 22.64 -1.34
CA GLU A 220 13.91 21.95 -0.53
C GLU A 220 14.04 22.61 0.83
N VAL A 221 13.88 21.83 1.90
CA VAL A 221 13.91 22.27 3.30
C VAL A 221 15.27 21.97 3.90
N PHE A 222 15.91 22.98 4.51
CA PHE A 222 17.22 22.86 5.12
C PHE A 222 17.15 22.52 6.61
N ASP A 223 18.24 22.00 7.15
CA ASP A 223 18.34 21.66 8.58
C ASP A 223 18.04 22.84 9.52
N ALA A 224 18.37 24.08 9.12
CA ALA A 224 18.07 25.29 9.88
C ALA A 224 16.57 25.50 10.15
N TRP A 225 15.69 24.96 9.30
CA TRP A 225 14.24 25.02 9.54
C TRP A 225 13.84 24.25 10.80
N TYR A 226 14.46 23.07 11.04
CA TYR A 226 14.14 22.22 12.19
C TYR A 226 14.60 22.84 13.52
N GLU A 227 15.63 23.67 13.51
CA GLU A 227 16.14 24.35 14.70
C GLU A 227 15.14 25.38 15.27
N GLN A 228 14.28 25.94 14.41
CA GLN A 228 13.25 26.91 14.81
C GLN A 228 11.83 26.30 14.91
N SER A 229 11.64 25.05 14.49
CA SER A 229 10.32 24.41 14.49
C SER A 229 9.90 23.99 15.90
N GLU A 230 8.90 24.67 16.47
CA GLU A 230 8.33 24.32 17.78
C GLU A 230 7.80 22.89 17.80
N LYS A 231 7.14 22.47 16.71
CA LYS A 231 6.64 21.10 16.55
C LYS A 231 7.77 20.05 16.56
N TYR A 232 8.88 20.31 15.87
CA TYR A 232 10.02 19.41 15.88
C TYR A 232 10.68 19.36 17.26
N ALA A 233 10.80 20.50 17.94
CA ALA A 233 11.34 20.55 19.31
C ALA A 233 10.43 19.78 20.29
N LEU A 234 9.10 19.92 20.16
CA LEU A 234 8.14 19.16 20.97
C LEU A 234 8.29 17.66 20.70
N ASP A 235 8.32 17.21 19.44
CA ASP A 235 8.50 15.80 19.11
C ASP A 235 9.77 15.24 19.72
N CYS A 236 10.89 15.98 19.63
CA CYS A 236 12.14 15.59 20.26
C CYS A 236 12.04 15.47 21.80
N SER A 237 11.32 16.39 22.45
CA SER A 237 11.12 16.35 23.91
C SER A 237 10.30 15.14 24.36
N LEU A 238 9.32 14.73 23.57
CA LEU A 238 8.42 13.61 23.86
C LEU A 238 9.07 12.24 23.59
N LEU A 239 10.17 12.16 22.81
CA LEU A 239 10.86 10.90 22.52
C LEU A 239 11.40 10.19 23.78
N GLY A 240 11.75 10.94 24.82
CA GLY A 240 12.28 10.42 26.08
C GLY A 240 11.23 10.21 27.18
N VAL A 241 9.99 10.59 26.94
CA VAL A 241 8.91 10.47 27.92
C VAL A 241 8.42 9.02 28.00
N PRO A 242 8.33 8.42 29.22
CA PRO A 242 7.71 7.10 29.39
C PRO A 242 6.27 7.12 28.87
N VAL A 243 5.88 6.03 28.19
CA VAL A 243 4.58 5.97 27.49
C VAL A 243 3.40 6.17 28.41
N GLU A 244 3.48 5.69 29.64
CA GLU A 244 2.47 5.87 30.69
C GLU A 244 2.25 7.33 31.09
N ASN A 245 3.18 8.22 30.76
CA ASN A 245 3.13 9.66 31.05
C ASN A 245 2.74 10.50 29.83
N LEU A 246 2.53 9.88 28.66
CA LEU A 246 2.06 10.58 27.46
C LEU A 246 0.54 10.82 27.57
N SER A 247 0.12 12.08 27.46
CA SER A 247 -1.28 12.44 27.34
C SER A 247 -1.85 12.09 25.96
N ASP A 248 -3.16 12.17 25.80
CA ASP A 248 -3.81 11.97 24.50
C ASP A 248 -3.43 13.08 23.50
N GLU A 249 -3.19 14.31 24.00
CA GLU A 249 -2.67 15.43 23.22
C GLU A 249 -1.24 15.16 22.73
N ASP A 250 -0.37 14.63 23.58
CA ASP A 250 1.01 14.27 23.20
C ASP A 250 1.01 13.19 22.11
N LEU A 251 0.17 12.17 22.25
CA LEU A 251 0.03 11.12 21.24
C LEU A 251 -0.49 11.67 19.91
N LEU A 252 -1.46 12.59 19.98
CA LEU A 252 -2.01 13.25 18.80
C LEU A 252 -0.93 14.08 18.11
N GLU A 253 -0.18 14.89 18.86
CA GLU A 253 0.93 15.67 18.30
C GLU A 253 2.02 14.78 17.69
N LEU A 254 2.48 13.75 18.39
CA LEU A 254 3.48 12.80 17.87
C LEU A 254 3.02 12.09 16.57
N SER A 255 1.71 11.92 16.38
CA SER A 255 1.16 11.27 15.19
C SER A 255 1.08 12.20 13.97
N ARG A 256 1.09 13.53 14.15
CA ARG A 256 1.00 14.52 13.08
C ARG A 256 2.35 14.67 12.37
N PRO A 257 2.36 14.87 11.02
CA PRO A 257 3.56 15.26 10.30
C PRO A 257 4.00 16.68 10.65
N LEU A 258 5.23 17.01 10.30
CA LEU A 258 5.71 18.39 10.32
C LEU A 258 5.01 19.21 9.24
N ASP A 259 4.63 20.44 9.57
CA ASP A 259 3.98 21.37 8.65
C ASP A 259 4.99 22.40 8.13
N TYR A 260 5.21 22.39 6.83
CA TYR A 260 6.12 23.30 6.13
C TYR A 260 5.40 24.46 5.45
N SER A 261 4.06 24.56 5.56
CA SER A 261 3.25 25.61 4.88
C SER A 261 3.63 27.02 5.29
N GLY A 262 4.17 27.18 6.50
CA GLY A 262 4.69 28.46 7.02
C GLY A 262 5.95 28.98 6.30
N ILE A 263 6.60 28.17 5.44
CA ILE A 263 7.77 28.64 4.67
C ILE A 263 7.30 29.59 3.56
N GLN A 264 7.67 30.88 3.69
CA GLN A 264 7.31 31.90 2.73
C GLN A 264 8.54 32.36 1.94
N PHE A 265 8.35 32.66 0.65
CA PHE A 265 9.37 33.17 -0.22
C PHE A 265 9.03 34.59 -0.66
N GLU A 266 9.88 35.53 -0.27
CA GLU A 266 9.80 36.91 -0.79
C GLU A 266 10.45 37.00 -2.15
N THR A 267 9.87 37.83 -3.01
CA THR A 267 10.46 38.13 -4.32
C THR A 267 11.07 39.53 -4.34
N GLU A 268 12.15 39.69 -5.11
CA GLU A 268 12.73 40.96 -5.39
C GLU A 268 12.84 41.16 -6.90
N THR A 269 12.67 42.42 -7.32
CA THR A 269 12.85 42.82 -8.73
C THR A 269 14.22 43.41 -8.90
N TYR A 270 14.97 42.92 -9.87
CA TYR A 270 16.29 43.46 -10.22
C TYR A 270 16.39 43.74 -11.72
N ARG A 271 17.34 44.58 -12.12
CA ARG A 271 17.61 44.86 -13.51
C ARG A 271 18.80 44.04 -14.01
N SER A 272 18.61 43.32 -15.12
CA SER A 272 19.63 42.42 -15.67
C SER A 272 20.02 42.81 -17.10
N GLY A 273 21.30 42.65 -17.41
CA GLY A 273 21.87 42.84 -18.73
C GLY A 273 22.00 44.30 -19.19
N LYS A 274 22.64 44.51 -20.35
CA LYS A 274 22.86 45.85 -20.94
C LYS A 274 21.57 46.63 -21.24
N LYS A 275 20.44 45.94 -21.42
CA LYS A 275 19.11 46.55 -21.68
C LYS A 275 18.31 46.81 -20.41
N HIS A 276 18.86 46.61 -19.21
CA HIS A 276 18.20 46.80 -17.91
C HIS A 276 16.80 46.16 -17.80
N ILE A 277 16.62 44.97 -18.34
CA ILE A 277 15.35 44.26 -18.30
C ILE A 277 15.02 43.96 -16.85
N LYS A 278 13.80 44.32 -16.40
CA LYS A 278 13.29 43.97 -15.10
C LYS A 278 13.09 42.45 -15.03
N LYS A 279 13.71 41.79 -14.05
CA LYS A 279 13.54 40.38 -13.73
C LYS A 279 13.16 40.23 -12.26
N THR A 280 12.37 39.23 -11.95
CA THR A 280 12.01 38.87 -10.58
C THR A 280 12.76 37.60 -10.18
N ARG A 281 13.26 37.55 -8.97
CA ARG A 281 13.82 36.35 -8.36
C ARG A 281 13.37 36.24 -6.92
N TYR A 282 13.41 35.04 -6.38
CA TYR A 282 13.22 34.85 -4.96
C TYR A 282 14.41 35.36 -4.17
N LYS A 283 14.15 36.00 -3.02
CA LYS A 283 15.22 36.35 -2.07
C LYS A 283 15.77 35.08 -1.42
N PRO A 284 17.04 35.06 -1.02
CA PRO A 284 17.59 33.98 -0.21
C PRO A 284 16.72 33.73 1.06
N ASN A 285 16.37 32.50 1.29
CA ASN A 285 15.68 32.06 2.51
C ASN A 285 16.62 31.10 3.26
N PRO A 286 16.95 31.32 4.56
CA PRO A 286 17.87 30.47 5.29
C PRO A 286 17.32 29.06 5.58
N TYR A 287 16.02 28.85 5.42
CA TYR A 287 15.31 27.64 5.80
C TYR A 287 14.95 26.73 4.63
N ALA A 288 14.87 27.31 3.41
CA ALA A 288 14.46 26.55 2.25
C ALA A 288 14.81 27.25 0.93
N VAL A 289 14.80 26.51 -0.16
CA VAL A 289 14.94 27.04 -1.51
C VAL A 289 13.91 26.41 -2.45
N ILE A 290 13.48 27.16 -3.47
CA ILE A 290 12.70 26.57 -4.57
C ILE A 290 13.70 25.83 -5.47
N ALA A 291 13.69 24.50 -5.39
CA ALA A 291 14.63 23.63 -6.08
C ALA A 291 14.15 23.18 -7.47
N GLY A 292 12.87 23.34 -7.77
CA GLY A 292 12.30 22.92 -9.05
C GLY A 292 10.81 23.20 -9.19
N ARG A 293 10.23 22.60 -10.22
CA ARG A 293 8.80 22.63 -10.52
C ARG A 293 8.25 21.22 -10.66
N HIS A 294 6.95 21.06 -10.40
CA HIS A 294 6.22 19.81 -10.60
C HIS A 294 4.84 20.08 -11.23
N GLU A 295 4.15 19.03 -11.67
CA GLU A 295 2.86 19.13 -12.36
C GLU A 295 1.63 18.86 -11.47
N GLY A 296 1.81 18.82 -10.16
CA GLY A 296 0.74 18.61 -9.18
C GLY A 296 1.24 17.87 -7.95
N ALA A 297 1.04 18.45 -6.77
CA ALA A 297 1.51 17.87 -5.50
C ALA A 297 0.86 16.51 -5.20
N GLN A 298 -0.38 16.29 -5.67
CA GLN A 298 -1.13 15.04 -5.52
C GLN A 298 -0.49 13.84 -6.24
N PHE A 299 0.45 14.05 -7.17
CA PHE A 299 1.14 12.96 -7.88
C PHE A 299 2.38 12.45 -7.14
N TYR A 300 2.70 13.01 -5.98
CA TYR A 300 3.89 12.66 -5.21
C TYR A 300 3.53 11.98 -3.90
N THR A 301 4.40 11.05 -3.51
CA THR A 301 4.25 10.28 -2.27
C THR A 301 5.42 10.56 -1.34
N MET A 302 5.17 10.66 -0.04
CA MET A 302 6.21 10.78 0.99
C MET A 302 7.26 9.67 0.86
N GLY A 303 8.54 10.03 0.86
CA GLY A 303 9.66 9.12 0.66
C GLY A 303 9.99 8.80 -0.80
N GLN A 304 9.26 9.36 -1.77
CA GLN A 304 9.56 9.20 -3.19
C GLN A 304 10.89 9.87 -3.54
N ARG A 305 11.72 9.15 -4.31
CA ARG A 305 13.02 9.63 -4.81
C ARG A 305 13.00 9.95 -6.31
N LYS A 306 12.32 9.09 -7.09
CA LYS A 306 12.32 9.19 -8.55
C LYS A 306 11.27 10.19 -9.04
N GLY A 307 11.52 10.81 -10.20
CA GLY A 307 10.55 11.69 -10.85
C GLY A 307 10.54 13.14 -10.33
N LEU A 308 11.50 13.53 -9.47
CA LEU A 308 11.58 14.90 -8.95
C LEU A 308 12.26 15.89 -9.89
N GLY A 309 13.09 15.43 -10.84
CA GLY A 309 13.81 16.28 -11.78
C GLY A 309 14.86 17.20 -11.15
N ILE A 310 15.25 16.95 -9.89
CA ILE A 310 16.21 17.76 -9.12
C ILE A 310 17.59 17.09 -9.19
N GLY A 311 18.61 17.87 -9.53
CA GLY A 311 20.00 17.43 -9.60
C GLY A 311 20.94 18.36 -8.83
N GLY A 312 22.24 18.01 -8.80
CA GLY A 312 23.28 18.85 -8.20
C GLY A 312 23.54 18.61 -6.70
N HIS A 313 22.93 17.62 -6.09
CA HIS A 313 23.07 17.27 -4.67
C HIS A 313 24.09 16.16 -4.45
N SER A 314 24.70 16.13 -3.28
CA SER A 314 25.67 15.11 -2.89
C SER A 314 25.00 13.78 -2.45
N LYS A 315 23.79 13.89 -1.89
CA LYS A 315 22.94 12.76 -1.50
C LYS A 315 21.63 12.77 -2.27
N PRO A 316 20.92 11.64 -2.35
CA PRO A 316 19.59 11.60 -2.97
C PRO A 316 18.59 12.52 -2.29
N ILE A 317 17.72 13.13 -3.08
CA ILE A 317 16.60 13.96 -2.61
C ILE A 317 15.34 13.08 -2.47
N PHE A 318 14.56 13.33 -1.40
CA PHE A 318 13.32 12.62 -1.11
C PHE A 318 12.18 13.59 -0.80
N VAL A 319 10.97 13.21 -1.19
CA VAL A 319 9.75 13.91 -0.78
C VAL A 319 9.56 13.72 0.73
N ILE A 320 9.47 14.81 1.49
CA ILE A 320 9.25 14.82 2.94
C ILE A 320 7.83 15.24 3.30
N SER A 321 7.13 15.95 2.41
CA SER A 321 5.71 16.30 2.55
C SER A 321 5.14 16.75 1.21
N THR A 322 3.81 16.67 1.09
CA THR A 322 3.04 17.23 -0.01
C THR A 322 1.92 18.09 0.55
N ASP A 323 1.73 19.28 0.00
CA ASP A 323 0.62 20.16 0.29
C ASP A 323 -0.18 20.41 -0.98
N VAL A 324 -1.29 19.70 -1.11
CA VAL A 324 -2.19 19.80 -2.27
C VAL A 324 -2.90 21.15 -2.32
N ALA A 325 -3.20 21.75 -1.15
CA ALA A 325 -3.91 23.01 -1.09
C ALA A 325 -3.07 24.17 -1.62
N SER A 326 -1.78 24.25 -1.25
CA SER A 326 -0.84 25.23 -1.78
C SER A 326 -0.12 24.76 -3.04
N ASN A 327 -0.37 23.54 -3.48
CA ASN A 327 0.29 22.88 -4.61
C ASN A 327 1.82 22.90 -4.50
N ARG A 328 2.37 22.47 -3.36
CA ARG A 328 3.79 22.40 -3.07
C ARG A 328 4.24 20.99 -2.71
N VAL A 329 5.42 20.62 -3.19
CA VAL A 329 6.11 19.39 -2.80
C VAL A 329 7.36 19.79 -2.01
N TYR A 330 7.43 19.37 -0.75
CA TYR A 330 8.60 19.60 0.10
C TYR A 330 9.55 18.42 0.01
N VAL A 331 10.84 18.73 -0.14
CA VAL A 331 11.88 17.70 -0.30
C VAL A 331 13.05 17.96 0.64
N GLY A 332 13.84 16.92 0.88
CA GLY A 332 15.04 16.99 1.71
C GLY A 332 16.13 16.05 1.21
N GLU A 333 17.40 16.44 1.44
CA GLU A 333 18.59 15.69 1.03
C GLU A 333 18.94 14.60 2.05
N GLY A 334 19.11 13.37 1.60
CA GLY A 334 19.54 12.23 2.41
C GLY A 334 18.40 11.33 2.87
N GLU A 335 18.73 10.05 3.06
CA GLU A 335 17.77 9.03 3.52
C GLU A 335 17.42 9.19 5.00
N ASP A 336 18.26 9.84 5.74
CA ASP A 336 18.19 10.14 7.17
C ASP A 336 17.62 11.53 7.47
N HIS A 337 17.10 12.22 6.46
CA HIS A 337 16.53 13.55 6.62
C HIS A 337 15.43 13.59 7.69
N LYS A 338 15.50 14.57 8.60
CA LYS A 338 14.60 14.72 9.77
C LYS A 338 13.11 14.65 9.40
N GLY A 339 12.73 15.26 8.27
CA GLY A 339 11.36 15.27 7.77
C GLY A 339 10.81 13.92 7.34
N LEU A 340 11.67 12.92 7.13
CA LEU A 340 11.25 11.56 6.80
C LEU A 340 10.94 10.72 8.05
N MET A 341 11.42 11.11 9.22
CA MET A 341 11.48 10.26 10.40
C MET A 341 10.38 10.60 11.39
N ARG A 342 9.51 9.65 11.70
CA ARG A 342 8.49 9.77 12.75
C ARG A 342 8.41 8.51 13.60
N ARG A 343 7.92 8.65 14.84
CA ARG A 343 7.81 7.54 15.80
C ARG A 343 6.38 7.08 16.03
N CYS A 344 5.39 7.90 15.72
CA CYS A 344 4.00 7.61 15.98
C CYS A 344 3.15 7.81 14.73
N LEU A 345 2.09 7.02 14.63
CA LEU A 345 1.00 7.22 13.67
C LEU A 345 -0.34 7.02 14.37
N ARG A 346 -1.39 7.55 13.75
CA ARG A 346 -2.77 7.42 14.21
C ARG A 346 -3.63 6.73 13.18
N ILE A 347 -4.59 5.96 13.65
CA ILE A 347 -5.67 5.35 12.87
C ILE A 347 -6.98 5.81 13.50
N LEU A 348 -7.93 6.30 12.72
CA LEU A 348 -9.24 6.70 13.22
C LEU A 348 -10.03 5.49 13.72
N PRO A 349 -10.90 5.63 14.73
CA PRO A 349 -11.65 4.50 15.29
C PRO A 349 -12.41 3.69 14.26
N GLU A 350 -13.02 4.35 13.27
CA GLU A 350 -13.78 3.77 12.17
C GLU A 350 -12.92 3.04 11.11
N GLU A 351 -11.63 3.33 11.08
CA GLU A 351 -10.66 2.74 10.15
C GLU A 351 -9.90 1.54 10.76
N VAL A 352 -10.12 1.26 12.05
CA VAL A 352 -9.48 0.12 12.73
C VAL A 352 -10.21 -1.17 12.40
N HIS A 353 -9.50 -2.10 11.78
CA HIS A 353 -10.00 -3.42 11.46
C HIS A 353 -9.29 -4.51 12.28
N TRP A 354 -10.06 -5.37 12.94
CA TRP A 354 -9.57 -6.56 13.64
C TRP A 354 -10.06 -7.81 12.93
N ILE A 355 -9.14 -8.67 12.52
CA ILE A 355 -9.45 -9.91 11.80
C ILE A 355 -10.27 -10.85 12.70
N ARG A 356 -9.84 -11.01 13.97
CA ARG A 356 -10.63 -11.74 14.98
C ARG A 356 -11.23 -10.76 15.99
N PRO A 357 -12.57 -10.77 16.16
CA PRO A 357 -13.23 -9.86 17.10
C PRO A 357 -12.76 -10.00 18.56
N SER A 358 -12.30 -11.20 18.96
CA SER A 358 -11.77 -11.48 20.30
C SER A 358 -10.48 -10.71 20.61
N GLU A 359 -9.75 -10.28 19.59
CA GLU A 359 -8.49 -9.54 19.75
C GLU A 359 -8.70 -8.02 19.82
N LYS A 360 -9.91 -7.53 19.58
CA LYS A 360 -10.22 -6.11 19.61
C LYS A 360 -9.75 -5.46 20.91
N MET A 361 -9.12 -4.29 20.77
CA MET A 361 -8.72 -3.47 21.90
C MET A 361 -9.81 -2.45 22.23
N GLU A 362 -10.02 -2.24 23.51
CA GLU A 362 -10.92 -1.21 24.04
C GLU A 362 -10.12 0.05 24.44
N PRO A 363 -10.76 1.25 24.44
CA PRO A 363 -10.12 2.47 24.89
C PRO A 363 -9.47 2.31 26.28
N GLY A 364 -8.25 2.85 26.44
CA GLY A 364 -7.43 2.71 27.63
C GLY A 364 -6.48 1.51 27.61
N GLN A 365 -6.65 0.54 26.69
CA GLN A 365 -5.76 -0.59 26.59
C GLN A 365 -4.49 -0.25 25.79
N MET A 366 -3.40 -0.91 26.17
CA MET A 366 -2.11 -0.85 25.48
C MET A 366 -1.57 -2.27 25.29
N ARG A 367 -1.12 -2.61 24.09
CA ARG A 367 -0.57 -3.96 23.77
C ARG A 367 0.63 -3.84 22.84
N ARG A 368 1.67 -4.65 23.08
CA ARG A 368 2.85 -4.72 22.20
C ARG A 368 2.64 -5.71 21.07
N TYR A 369 2.97 -5.26 19.87
CA TYR A 369 2.88 -6.05 18.65
C TYR A 369 4.04 -5.76 17.70
N LYS A 370 4.21 -6.61 16.70
CA LYS A 370 5.04 -6.34 15.54
C LYS A 370 4.20 -5.62 14.49
N VAL A 371 4.69 -4.51 13.94
CA VAL A 371 3.94 -3.68 12.98
C VAL A 371 4.75 -3.44 11.72
N ARG A 372 4.09 -3.43 10.55
CA ARG A 372 4.65 -2.89 9.31
C ARG A 372 3.66 -1.90 8.69
N ILE A 373 4.20 -0.86 8.05
CA ILE A 373 3.44 0.20 7.38
C ILE A 373 3.60 0.15 5.85
N ARG A 374 4.28 -0.88 5.34
CA ARG A 374 4.48 -1.16 3.91
C ARG A 374 4.71 -2.65 3.70
N TYR A 375 4.30 -3.16 2.56
CA TYR A 375 4.41 -4.57 2.20
C TYR A 375 5.80 -5.18 2.42
N ARG A 376 6.86 -4.54 1.91
CA ARG A 376 8.24 -5.08 1.98
C ARG A 376 9.04 -4.62 3.21
N GLN A 377 8.42 -3.91 4.13
CA GLN A 377 9.10 -3.49 5.35
C GLN A 377 9.21 -4.67 6.32
N PRO A 378 10.39 -4.88 6.93
CA PRO A 378 10.51 -5.79 8.07
C PRO A 378 9.57 -5.37 9.20
N LEU A 379 9.07 -6.35 9.95
CA LEU A 379 8.23 -6.10 11.12
C LEU A 379 9.01 -5.32 12.18
N GLN A 380 8.41 -4.24 12.70
CA GLN A 380 8.97 -3.34 13.70
C GLN A 380 8.27 -3.53 15.04
N ASP A 381 9.00 -3.39 16.15
CA ASP A 381 8.41 -3.40 17.48
C ASP A 381 7.64 -2.09 17.73
N ALA A 382 6.40 -2.23 18.19
CA ALA A 382 5.55 -1.10 18.48
C ALA A 382 4.57 -1.39 19.62
N LEU A 383 4.16 -0.33 20.29
CA LEU A 383 3.04 -0.34 21.24
C LEU A 383 1.81 0.25 20.57
N LEU A 384 0.74 -0.54 20.52
CA LEU A 384 -0.59 -0.06 20.15
C LEU A 384 -1.26 0.52 21.39
N ILE A 385 -1.78 1.74 21.28
CA ILE A 385 -2.42 2.49 22.34
C ILE A 385 -3.82 2.87 21.88
N CYS A 386 -4.85 2.21 22.43
CA CYS A 386 -6.23 2.49 22.08
C CYS A 386 -6.77 3.64 22.94
N ARG A 387 -7.33 4.66 22.29
CA ARG A 387 -7.99 5.82 22.90
C ARG A 387 -9.34 6.06 22.24
N GLU A 388 -10.20 6.87 22.85
CA GLU A 388 -11.49 7.24 22.27
C GLU A 388 -11.36 7.92 20.90
N ASN A 389 -10.30 8.69 20.70
CA ASN A 389 -10.05 9.42 19.47
C ASN A 389 -9.23 8.65 18.41
N GLY A 390 -8.88 7.38 18.66
CA GLY A 390 -8.19 6.52 17.70
C GLY A 390 -7.25 5.50 18.30
N LEU A 391 -6.68 4.69 17.40
CA LEU A 391 -5.60 3.75 17.71
C LEU A 391 -4.27 4.39 17.32
N PHE A 392 -3.39 4.57 18.30
CA PHE A 392 -2.04 5.08 18.08
C PHE A 392 -1.06 3.91 18.02
N VAL A 393 -0.14 3.96 17.05
CA VAL A 393 0.96 3.01 16.94
C VAL A 393 2.25 3.77 17.23
N LEU A 394 2.82 3.50 18.40
CA LEU A 394 4.07 4.10 18.86
C LEU A 394 5.20 3.09 18.67
N PHE A 395 6.09 3.34 17.73
CA PHE A 395 7.23 2.48 17.42
C PHE A 395 8.36 2.66 18.42
N ASP A 396 9.09 1.60 18.71
CA ASP A 396 10.29 1.67 19.58
C ASP A 396 11.41 2.50 18.90
N LEU A 397 11.53 2.39 17.58
CA LEU A 397 12.44 3.19 16.75
C LEU A 397 11.67 4.06 15.76
N THR A 398 12.21 5.20 15.39
CA THR A 398 11.63 6.07 14.35
C THR A 398 11.47 5.32 13.04
N GLN A 399 10.35 5.55 12.38
CA GLN A 399 10.02 4.96 11.09
C GLN A 399 10.14 5.99 9.98
N ARG A 400 10.72 5.54 8.87
CA ARG A 400 10.87 6.40 7.71
C ARG A 400 9.59 6.47 6.89
N SER A 401 9.17 7.70 6.56
CA SER A 401 8.09 7.99 5.62
C SER A 401 6.77 7.29 5.98
N ILE A 402 6.27 7.51 7.21
CA ILE A 402 4.90 7.14 7.58
C ILE A 402 3.95 7.94 6.66
N THR A 403 3.16 7.26 5.85
CA THR A 403 2.39 7.86 4.75
C THR A 403 0.90 7.66 4.97
N ALA A 404 0.12 8.75 4.98
CA ALA A 404 -1.33 8.68 5.10
C ALA A 404 -1.96 7.98 3.88
N GLY A 405 -3.01 7.19 4.11
CA GLY A 405 -3.67 6.36 3.11
C GLY A 405 -3.07 4.95 2.95
N GLN A 406 -1.84 4.71 3.45
CA GLN A 406 -1.29 3.36 3.56
C GLN A 406 -1.86 2.65 4.79
N PHE A 407 -1.72 1.32 4.84
CA PHE A 407 -2.16 0.54 5.98
C PHE A 407 -1.00 0.32 6.97
N ALA A 408 -1.28 0.51 8.26
CA ALA A 408 -0.50 -0.10 9.33
C ALA A 408 -1.11 -1.46 9.65
N VAL A 409 -0.30 -2.51 9.66
CA VAL A 409 -0.72 -3.90 9.89
C VAL A 409 0.06 -4.45 11.06
N TRP A 410 -0.65 -5.02 12.06
CA TRP A 410 -0.03 -5.55 13.27
C TRP A 410 -0.18 -7.06 13.38
N TYR A 411 0.87 -7.66 13.94
CA TYR A 411 1.07 -9.09 14.04
C TYR A 411 1.43 -9.48 15.48
N ALA A 412 0.91 -10.61 15.92
CA ALA A 412 1.38 -11.27 17.13
C ALA A 412 2.82 -11.85 16.94
N LEU A 413 3.44 -12.25 18.04
CA LEU A 413 4.81 -12.76 18.02
C LEU A 413 4.93 -14.12 17.28
N ASP A 414 3.86 -14.87 17.20
CA ASP A 414 3.78 -16.14 16.45
C ASP A 414 3.56 -15.97 14.95
N GLY A 415 3.45 -14.71 14.47
CA GLY A 415 3.23 -14.36 13.07
C GLY A 415 1.77 -14.31 12.66
N GLU A 416 0.81 -14.42 13.59
CA GLU A 416 -0.60 -14.17 13.32
C GLU A 416 -0.82 -12.70 13.00
N MET A 417 -1.47 -12.41 11.87
CA MET A 417 -1.94 -11.08 11.53
C MET A 417 -3.25 -10.79 12.28
N LEU A 418 -3.22 -9.82 13.17
CA LEU A 418 -4.34 -9.52 14.07
C LEU A 418 -5.28 -8.46 13.54
N GLY A 419 -4.75 -7.50 12.79
CA GLY A 419 -5.56 -6.42 12.27
C GLY A 419 -4.74 -5.37 11.51
N SER A 420 -5.44 -4.33 11.10
CA SER A 420 -4.87 -3.22 10.34
C SER A 420 -5.73 -1.97 10.45
N GLY A 421 -5.22 -0.86 9.93
CA GLY A 421 -5.99 0.35 9.76
C GLY A 421 -5.30 1.35 8.84
N VAL A 422 -6.09 2.26 8.27
CA VAL A 422 -5.60 3.31 7.38
C VAL A 422 -4.89 4.39 8.19
N ILE A 423 -3.64 4.66 7.84
CA ILE A 423 -2.83 5.70 8.49
C ILE A 423 -3.43 7.07 8.18
N GLN A 424 -3.67 7.86 9.23
CA GLN A 424 -4.16 9.24 9.15
C GLN A 424 -3.10 10.22 9.66
N TYR A 425 -3.34 11.50 9.39
CA TYR A 425 -2.56 12.62 9.93
C TYR A 425 -3.39 13.41 10.95
#